data_56f4b38e06204754bdeef4f455f3f5bd
#
_entry.id   56f4b38e06204754bdeef4f455f3f5bd
#
_cell.length_a   1.000
_cell.length_b   1.000
_cell.length_c   1.000
_cell.angle_alpha   90.00
_cell.angle_beta   90.00
_cell.angle_gamma   90.00
#
_symmetry.space_group_name_H-M   'P 1'
#
loop_
_entity.id
_entity.type
_entity.pdbx_description
1 polymer ?
#
loop_
_entity_poly.entity_id
_entity_poly.type
_entity_poly.pdbx_seq_one_letter_code
_entity_poly.pdbx_strand_id
1 'polypeptide(L)'
;IWCVPKYSNPQGITYSDETVHRFAKLNPAAEDFRIFWDNAYGIHHLYEDKQDYLIEILMECKKEGHPNMVYKFGSTSKISFPGSGIAAIAASDENLAEIRKMMSVQTIGHDKLNQLRHARFFGDIHGMVQHMKKHADILRPKFDTVLSVLESELGGLEIGSWMAPRGGYFISFDALDGCAKAIVAKAKEAGLILTKAGATFPYGKDPKDSNIRIAPSFPTPEELEVAAQVFVLSVKLVSIDKILGEKVEVEEA
;
A
#
# COMPACT_ATOMS: atom_id res chain seq x y z
N ILE A 1 -16.40 -5.75 -2.23
CA ILE A 1 -15.05 -5.40 -2.71
C ILE A 1 -14.23 -4.76 -1.58
N TRP A 2 -12.91 -5.03 -1.53
CA TRP A 2 -11.97 -4.41 -0.60
C TRP A 2 -11.06 -3.44 -1.35
N CYS A 3 -10.99 -2.18 -0.90
CA CYS A 3 -10.22 -1.11 -1.52
C CYS A 3 -9.25 -0.48 -0.51
N VAL A 4 -8.01 -0.25 -0.93
CA VAL A 4 -7.04 0.58 -0.20
C VAL A 4 -6.82 1.86 -1.02
N PRO A 5 -7.61 2.92 -0.78
CA PRO A 5 -7.79 4.01 -1.73
C PRO A 5 -6.67 5.04 -1.76
N LYS A 6 -5.80 5.05 -0.75
CA LYS A 6 -4.73 6.05 -0.63
C LYS A 6 -3.42 5.37 -0.33
N TYR A 7 -2.37 5.73 -1.09
CA TYR A 7 -1.03 5.14 -0.98
C TYR A 7 -1.06 3.62 -0.95
N SER A 8 -1.80 3.03 -1.86
CA SER A 8 -2.22 1.63 -1.85
C SER A 8 -1.06 0.64 -1.78
N ASN A 9 -1.30 -0.51 -1.19
CA ASN A 9 -0.41 -1.66 -1.24
C ASN A 9 -0.88 -2.59 -2.39
N PRO A 10 -0.05 -2.85 -3.42
CA PRO A 10 1.38 -2.54 -3.54
C PRO A 10 1.70 -1.25 -4.29
N GLN A 11 0.76 -0.61 -4.95
CA GLN A 11 1.00 0.35 -6.03
C GLN A 11 1.44 1.74 -5.56
N GLY A 12 1.21 2.11 -4.29
CA GLY A 12 1.52 3.44 -3.78
C GLY A 12 0.64 4.57 -4.34
N ILE A 13 -0.41 4.24 -5.10
CA ILE A 13 -1.33 5.20 -5.72
C ILE A 13 -2.43 5.66 -4.78
N THR A 14 -3.00 6.82 -5.10
CA THR A 14 -4.23 7.33 -4.50
C THR A 14 -5.32 7.41 -5.58
N TYR A 15 -6.54 7.00 -5.24
CA TYR A 15 -7.66 7.08 -6.17
C TYR A 15 -7.97 8.53 -6.53
N SER A 16 -8.23 8.78 -7.81
CA SER A 16 -8.70 10.07 -8.27
C SER A 16 -10.14 10.34 -7.82
N ASP A 17 -10.53 11.62 -7.79
CA ASP A 17 -11.91 12.03 -7.50
C ASP A 17 -12.90 11.34 -8.44
N GLU A 18 -12.56 11.23 -9.73
CA GLU A 18 -13.37 10.51 -10.71
C GLU A 18 -13.58 9.04 -10.33
N THR A 19 -12.51 8.35 -9.88
CA THR A 19 -12.62 6.97 -9.42
C THR A 19 -13.54 6.85 -8.21
N VAL A 20 -13.44 7.75 -7.24
CA VAL A 20 -14.32 7.76 -6.05
C VAL A 20 -15.77 8.03 -6.45
N HIS A 21 -16.02 8.98 -7.35
CA HIS A 21 -17.37 9.22 -7.89
C HIS A 21 -17.94 8.02 -8.64
N ARG A 22 -17.11 7.29 -9.40
CA ARG A 22 -17.54 6.05 -10.06
C ARG A 22 -17.93 4.97 -9.05
N PHE A 23 -17.17 4.83 -7.96
CA PHE A 23 -17.55 3.93 -6.86
C PHE A 23 -18.89 4.33 -6.23
N ALA A 24 -19.10 5.62 -5.97
CA ALA A 24 -20.34 6.13 -5.38
C ALA A 24 -21.57 5.88 -6.26
N LYS A 25 -21.39 5.89 -7.58
CA LYS A 25 -22.44 5.65 -8.59
C LYS A 25 -22.68 4.19 -8.94
N LEU A 26 -21.95 3.25 -8.32
CA LEU A 26 -22.17 1.83 -8.58
C LEU A 26 -23.61 1.44 -8.26
N ASN A 27 -24.21 0.69 -9.18
CA ASN A 27 -25.49 0.04 -8.98
C ASN A 27 -25.29 -1.49 -9.02
N PRO A 28 -24.86 -2.10 -7.92
CA PRO A 28 -24.54 -3.52 -7.87
C PRO A 28 -25.81 -4.37 -8.00
N ALA A 29 -25.71 -5.52 -8.65
CA ALA A 29 -26.83 -6.47 -8.77
C ALA A 29 -27.16 -7.16 -7.45
N ALA A 30 -26.21 -7.28 -6.53
CA ALA A 30 -26.42 -7.88 -5.22
C ALA A 30 -26.82 -6.79 -4.21
N GLU A 31 -27.96 -6.99 -3.53
CA GLU A 31 -28.47 -6.04 -2.51
C GLU A 31 -27.53 -5.90 -1.31
N ASP A 32 -26.82 -6.95 -0.98
CA ASP A 32 -25.86 -7.00 0.12
C ASP A 32 -24.42 -6.61 -0.31
N PHE A 33 -24.24 -6.11 -1.53
CA PHE A 33 -22.91 -5.61 -1.97
C PHE A 33 -22.42 -4.51 -1.04
N ARG A 34 -21.15 -4.61 -0.63
CA ARG A 34 -20.47 -3.60 0.20
C ARG A 34 -19.06 -3.31 -0.29
N ILE A 35 -18.67 -2.07 -0.09
CA ILE A 35 -17.31 -1.58 -0.30
C ILE A 35 -16.62 -1.46 1.07
N PHE A 36 -15.56 -2.23 1.27
CA PHE A 36 -14.66 -2.11 2.42
C PHE A 36 -13.57 -1.12 2.04
N TRP A 37 -13.68 0.10 2.57
CA TRP A 37 -12.81 1.22 2.27
C TRP A 37 -11.72 1.33 3.33
N ASP A 38 -10.62 0.60 3.11
CA ASP A 38 -9.51 0.49 4.07
C ASP A 38 -8.56 1.68 3.93
N ASN A 39 -8.76 2.68 4.78
CA ASN A 39 -7.93 3.89 4.80
C ASN A 39 -6.67 3.68 5.69
N ALA A 40 -5.96 2.58 5.48
CA ALA A 40 -4.78 2.19 6.26
C ALA A 40 -3.65 3.22 6.20
N TYR A 41 -3.56 3.98 5.12
CA TYR A 41 -2.47 4.93 4.86
C TYR A 41 -2.93 6.39 4.78
N GLY A 42 -4.07 6.74 5.35
CA GLY A 42 -4.71 8.05 5.22
C GLY A 42 -3.81 9.26 5.52
N ILE A 43 -2.86 9.11 6.44
CA ILE A 43 -1.94 10.17 6.89
C ILE A 43 -0.45 9.79 6.73
N HIS A 44 -0.14 8.81 5.89
CA HIS A 44 1.23 8.33 5.65
C HIS A 44 1.91 9.10 4.50
N HIS A 45 1.90 10.43 4.57
CA HIS A 45 2.57 11.28 3.60
C HIS A 45 4.09 11.20 3.75
N LEU A 46 4.84 11.11 2.66
CA LEU A 46 6.30 11.21 2.66
C LEU A 46 6.77 12.66 2.51
N TYR A 47 6.00 13.48 1.77
CA TYR A 47 6.32 14.88 1.48
C TYR A 47 5.23 15.79 2.02
N GLU A 48 5.63 16.89 2.64
CA GLU A 48 4.68 17.84 3.25
C GLU A 48 3.95 18.69 2.18
N ASP A 49 4.67 19.04 1.12
CA ASP A 49 4.21 19.88 0.01
C ASP A 49 3.52 19.11 -1.13
N LYS A 50 3.54 17.78 -1.09
CA LYS A 50 3.02 16.89 -2.14
C LYS A 50 2.09 15.83 -1.59
N GLN A 51 1.20 16.21 -0.67
CA GLN A 51 0.22 15.30 -0.10
C GLN A 51 -0.91 15.01 -1.08
N ASP A 52 -1.26 13.72 -1.22
CA ASP A 52 -2.45 13.37 -1.96
C ASP A 52 -3.70 13.68 -1.14
N TYR A 53 -4.74 14.12 -1.82
CA TYR A 53 -6.06 14.29 -1.27
C TYR A 53 -6.98 13.15 -1.74
N LEU A 54 -7.91 12.77 -0.88
CA LEU A 54 -8.92 11.76 -1.20
C LEU A 54 -10.28 12.27 -0.73
N ILE A 55 -11.23 12.41 -1.66
CA ILE A 55 -12.58 12.84 -1.32
C ILE A 55 -13.31 11.81 -0.46
N GLU A 56 -14.32 12.28 0.28
CA GLU A 56 -15.01 11.46 1.30
C GLU A 56 -16.06 10.55 0.68
N ILE A 57 -15.75 9.28 0.53
CA ILE A 57 -16.61 8.28 -0.14
C ILE A 57 -17.99 8.13 0.51
N LEU A 58 -18.10 8.22 1.86
CA LEU A 58 -19.38 8.09 2.54
C LEU A 58 -20.35 9.20 2.15
N MET A 59 -19.83 10.43 2.00
CA MET A 59 -20.60 11.59 1.56
C MET A 59 -21.01 11.45 0.10
N GLU A 60 -20.10 11.00 -0.75
CA GLU A 60 -20.40 10.80 -2.19
C GLU A 60 -21.44 9.70 -2.39
N CYS A 61 -21.32 8.55 -1.71
CA CYS A 61 -22.35 7.50 -1.74
C CYS A 61 -23.72 7.99 -1.23
N LYS A 62 -23.73 8.82 -0.18
CA LYS A 62 -24.97 9.40 0.33
C LYS A 62 -25.63 10.33 -0.69
N LYS A 63 -24.85 11.14 -1.40
CA LYS A 63 -25.37 12.03 -2.48
C LYS A 63 -26.00 11.23 -3.63
N GLU A 64 -25.41 10.10 -3.97
CA GLU A 64 -25.89 9.21 -5.06
C GLU A 64 -27.02 8.26 -4.61
N GLY A 65 -27.49 8.36 -3.37
CA GLY A 65 -28.59 7.52 -2.86
C GLY A 65 -28.19 6.16 -2.31
N HIS A 66 -26.90 5.91 -2.10
CA HIS A 66 -26.33 4.65 -1.63
C HIS A 66 -25.67 4.76 -0.23
N PRO A 67 -26.36 5.28 0.82
CA PRO A 67 -25.75 5.58 2.12
C PRO A 67 -25.17 4.35 2.82
N ASN A 68 -25.69 3.15 2.53
CA ASN A 68 -25.34 1.90 3.21
C ASN A 68 -24.26 1.08 2.47
N MET A 69 -23.74 1.58 1.35
CA MET A 69 -22.87 0.79 0.49
C MET A 69 -21.44 0.64 1.03
N VAL A 70 -20.98 1.53 1.93
CA VAL A 70 -19.58 1.61 2.33
C VAL A 70 -19.38 1.38 3.83
N TYR A 71 -18.36 0.56 4.15
CA TYR A 71 -17.70 0.51 5.45
C TYR A 71 -16.32 1.11 5.32
N LYS A 72 -16.05 2.22 6.00
CA LYS A 72 -14.75 2.88 6.00
C LYS A 72 -13.97 2.56 7.27
N PHE A 73 -12.74 2.10 7.11
CA PHE A 73 -11.88 1.68 8.20
C PHE A 73 -10.68 2.60 8.36
N GLY A 74 -10.26 2.79 9.60
CA GLY A 74 -9.01 3.42 9.96
C GLY A 74 -8.35 2.68 11.12
N SER A 75 -7.02 2.70 11.17
CA SER A 75 -6.26 2.01 12.20
C SER A 75 -4.96 2.76 12.52
N THR A 76 -4.54 2.68 13.78
CA THR A 76 -3.24 3.19 14.23
C THR A 76 -2.14 2.12 14.20
N SER A 77 -2.41 0.93 13.66
CA SER A 77 -1.44 -0.19 13.66
C SER A 77 -0.12 0.14 12.98
N LYS A 78 -0.14 1.03 11.97
CA LYS A 78 1.05 1.52 11.25
C LYS A 78 1.42 2.97 11.64
N ILE A 79 0.80 3.50 12.68
CA ILE A 79 1.00 4.87 13.14
C ILE A 79 1.69 4.89 14.51
N SER A 80 1.24 4.03 15.45
CA SER A 80 1.69 4.03 16.84
C SER A 80 2.50 2.77 17.17
N PHE A 81 1.93 1.86 17.97
CA PHE A 81 2.65 0.72 18.51
C PHE A 81 2.30 -0.58 17.78
N PRO A 82 3.29 -1.32 17.27
CA PRO A 82 3.05 -2.64 16.71
C PRO A 82 2.31 -3.57 17.70
N GLY A 83 1.26 -4.23 17.22
CA GLY A 83 0.45 -5.14 18.06
C GLY A 83 -0.47 -4.46 19.08
N SER A 84 -0.44 -3.14 19.20
CA SER A 84 -1.26 -2.37 20.15
C SER A 84 -2.07 -1.27 19.46
N GLY A 85 -2.37 -1.43 18.17
CA GLY A 85 -3.17 -0.48 17.43
C GLY A 85 -4.61 -0.41 17.93
N ILE A 86 -5.25 0.73 17.71
CA ILE A 86 -6.71 0.88 17.78
C ILE A 86 -7.26 1.06 16.37
N ALA A 87 -8.49 0.61 16.17
CA ALA A 87 -9.17 0.75 14.88
C ALA A 87 -10.52 1.46 15.09
N ALA A 88 -10.98 2.09 14.03
CA ALA A 88 -12.28 2.72 13.96
C ALA A 88 -12.98 2.35 12.65
N ILE A 89 -14.30 2.28 12.70
CA ILE A 89 -15.15 2.12 11.54
C ILE A 89 -16.10 3.31 11.44
N ALA A 90 -16.28 3.81 10.23
CA ALA A 90 -17.29 4.79 9.87
C ALA A 90 -18.20 4.20 8.80
N ALA A 91 -19.52 4.38 8.96
CA ALA A 91 -20.54 3.90 8.04
C ALA A 91 -21.84 4.70 8.28
N SER A 92 -22.91 4.36 7.56
CA SER A 92 -24.24 4.89 7.85
C SER A 92 -24.72 4.48 9.24
N ASP A 93 -25.69 5.21 9.78
CA ASP A 93 -26.29 4.89 11.09
C ASP A 93 -26.92 3.49 11.14
N GLU A 94 -27.52 3.07 10.03
CA GLU A 94 -28.10 1.74 9.89
C GLU A 94 -27.04 0.64 9.97
N ASN A 95 -25.98 0.76 9.16
CA ASN A 95 -24.85 -0.18 9.20
C ASN A 95 -24.17 -0.20 10.58
N LEU A 96 -24.00 0.96 11.22
CA LEU A 96 -23.40 1.04 12.56
C LEU A 96 -24.29 0.41 13.62
N ALA A 97 -25.62 0.52 13.51
CA ALA A 97 -26.55 -0.13 14.44
C ALA A 97 -26.43 -1.66 14.35
N GLU A 98 -26.35 -2.21 13.15
CA GLU A 98 -26.15 -3.65 12.92
C GLU A 98 -24.80 -4.13 13.45
N ILE A 99 -23.71 -3.42 13.12
CA ILE A 99 -22.38 -3.76 13.63
C ILE A 99 -22.32 -3.73 15.14
N ARG A 100 -22.89 -2.70 15.78
CA ARG A 100 -22.93 -2.62 17.26
C ARG A 100 -23.68 -3.80 17.88
N LYS A 101 -24.77 -4.25 17.25
CA LYS A 101 -25.52 -5.44 17.70
C LYS A 101 -24.63 -6.69 17.65
N MET A 102 -23.88 -6.90 16.57
CA MET A 102 -22.94 -8.01 16.47
C MET A 102 -21.78 -7.88 17.45
N MET A 103 -21.21 -6.70 17.60
CA MET A 103 -20.10 -6.46 18.53
C MET A 103 -20.48 -6.66 19.99
N SER A 104 -21.74 -6.42 20.37
CA SER A 104 -22.23 -6.58 21.76
C SER A 104 -22.11 -8.00 22.27
N VAL A 105 -22.09 -9.00 21.39
CA VAL A 105 -21.91 -10.43 21.78
C VAL A 105 -20.44 -10.87 21.70
N GLN A 106 -19.57 -10.06 21.08
CA GLN A 106 -18.13 -10.34 20.99
C GLN A 106 -17.36 -9.85 22.22
N THR A 107 -17.72 -8.67 22.73
CA THR A 107 -17.06 -8.04 23.87
C THR A 107 -17.99 -7.08 24.59
N ILE A 108 -17.87 -7.04 25.92
CA ILE A 108 -18.56 -6.04 26.76
C ILE A 108 -17.95 -4.65 26.55
N GLY A 109 -16.67 -4.57 26.20
CA GLY A 109 -15.97 -3.33 25.92
C GLY A 109 -14.58 -3.58 25.31
N HIS A 110 -14.11 -2.59 24.57
CA HIS A 110 -12.78 -2.61 23.98
C HIS A 110 -11.71 -2.24 25.02
N ASP A 111 -10.44 -2.53 24.71
CA ASP A 111 -9.30 -2.22 25.57
C ASP A 111 -9.18 -0.69 25.82
N LYS A 112 -9.74 -0.27 26.97
CA LYS A 112 -9.77 1.16 27.38
C LYS A 112 -8.40 1.66 27.79
N LEU A 113 -7.49 0.77 28.27
CA LEU A 113 -6.13 1.18 28.63
C LEU A 113 -5.35 1.51 27.38
N ASN A 114 -5.50 0.72 26.32
CA ASN A 114 -4.86 1.01 25.04
C ASN A 114 -5.43 2.27 24.39
N GLN A 115 -6.75 2.49 24.46
CA GLN A 115 -7.35 3.74 23.99
C GLN A 115 -6.82 4.96 24.76
N LEU A 116 -6.73 4.86 26.09
CA LEU A 116 -6.18 5.92 26.94
C LEU A 116 -4.71 6.18 26.62
N ARG A 117 -3.92 5.13 26.36
CA ARG A 117 -2.51 5.26 25.93
C ARG A 117 -2.41 6.10 24.65
N HIS A 118 -3.22 5.80 23.64
CA HIS A 118 -3.26 6.56 22.39
C HIS A 118 -3.70 8.01 22.60
N ALA A 119 -4.77 8.23 23.38
CA ALA A 119 -5.25 9.56 23.69
C ALA A 119 -4.18 10.41 24.41
N ARG A 120 -3.44 9.82 25.35
CA ARG A 120 -2.36 10.52 26.06
C ARG A 120 -1.11 10.73 25.18
N PHE A 121 -0.81 9.77 24.30
CA PHE A 121 0.37 9.84 23.44
C PHE A 121 0.22 10.91 22.36
N PHE A 122 -0.92 10.97 21.70
CA PHE A 122 -1.16 11.93 20.62
C PHE A 122 -1.71 13.25 21.13
N GLY A 123 -2.45 13.26 22.24
CA GLY A 123 -3.23 14.41 22.71
C GLY A 123 -4.45 14.67 21.84
N ASP A 124 -4.22 15.00 20.58
CA ASP A 124 -5.23 15.27 19.56
C ASP A 124 -4.76 14.89 18.15
N ILE A 125 -5.52 15.29 17.13
CA ILE A 125 -5.18 15.05 15.72
C ILE A 125 -3.90 15.78 15.31
N HIS A 126 -3.61 16.93 15.89
CA HIS A 126 -2.37 17.68 15.65
C HIS A 126 -1.15 16.87 16.11
N GLY A 127 -1.20 16.29 17.32
CA GLY A 127 -0.13 15.44 17.83
C GLY A 127 0.08 14.22 16.96
N MET A 128 -1.01 13.62 16.44
CA MET A 128 -0.90 12.51 15.50
C MET A 128 -0.23 12.92 14.17
N VAL A 129 -0.59 14.07 13.61
CA VAL A 129 0.04 14.61 12.39
C VAL A 129 1.53 14.90 12.61
N GLN A 130 1.90 15.51 13.73
CA GLN A 130 3.30 15.76 14.07
C GLN A 130 4.11 14.48 14.25
N HIS A 131 3.49 13.45 14.82
CA HIS A 131 4.11 12.12 14.92
C HIS A 131 4.37 11.51 13.54
N MET A 132 3.42 11.62 12.61
CA MET A 132 3.57 11.11 11.25
C MET A 132 4.59 11.89 10.42
N LYS A 133 4.81 13.18 10.69
CA LYS A 133 5.92 13.93 10.09
C LYS A 133 7.28 13.33 10.46
N LYS A 134 7.46 12.90 11.73
CA LYS A 134 8.69 12.21 12.15
C LYS A 134 8.87 10.86 11.44
N HIS A 135 7.78 10.12 11.19
CA HIS A 135 7.84 8.91 10.36
C HIS A 135 8.28 9.25 8.93
N ALA A 136 7.71 10.31 8.34
CA ALA A 136 8.09 10.77 7.01
C ALA A 136 9.58 11.15 6.93
N ASP A 137 10.12 11.81 7.94
CA ASP A 137 11.54 12.20 8.00
C ASP A 137 12.49 10.98 8.02
N ILE A 138 12.03 9.85 8.59
CA ILE A 138 12.78 8.59 8.58
C ILE A 138 12.62 7.85 7.25
N LEU A 139 11.41 7.85 6.68
CA LEU A 139 11.09 7.04 5.51
C LEU A 139 11.50 7.71 4.19
N ARG A 140 11.29 9.03 4.06
CA ARG A 140 11.56 9.79 2.84
C ARG A 140 12.97 9.55 2.27
N PRO A 141 14.07 9.68 3.03
CA PRO A 141 15.40 9.41 2.50
C PRO A 141 15.55 8.01 1.92
N LYS A 142 14.90 7.02 2.55
CA LYS A 142 14.91 5.63 2.10
C LYS A 142 14.21 5.44 0.75
N PHE A 143 13.07 6.10 0.57
CA PHE A 143 12.36 6.10 -0.72
C PHE A 143 13.16 6.84 -1.79
N ASP A 144 13.69 8.01 -1.46
CA ASP A 144 14.47 8.84 -2.38
C ASP A 144 15.72 8.08 -2.87
N THR A 145 16.42 7.34 -1.98
CA THR A 145 17.56 6.49 -2.34
C THR A 145 17.17 5.46 -3.39
N VAL A 146 16.13 4.67 -3.14
CA VAL A 146 15.71 3.62 -4.08
C VAL A 146 15.24 4.21 -5.41
N LEU A 147 14.40 5.25 -5.37
CA LEU A 147 13.88 5.90 -6.58
C LEU A 147 15.00 6.54 -7.41
N SER A 148 15.99 7.14 -6.75
CA SER A 148 17.15 7.72 -7.43
C SER A 148 17.97 6.67 -8.18
N VAL A 149 18.22 5.51 -7.56
CA VAL A 149 18.93 4.39 -8.21
C VAL A 149 18.11 3.83 -9.37
N LEU A 150 16.80 3.63 -9.21
CA LEU A 150 15.94 3.16 -10.30
C LEU A 150 16.00 4.13 -11.49
N GLU A 151 15.86 5.43 -11.24
CA GLU A 151 15.87 6.45 -12.30
C GLU A 151 17.22 6.55 -12.99
N SER A 152 18.33 6.57 -12.24
CA SER A 152 19.68 6.69 -12.83
C SER A 152 20.09 5.46 -13.63
N GLU A 153 19.67 4.27 -13.21
CA GLU A 153 20.14 3.00 -13.77
C GLU A 153 19.18 2.36 -14.79
N LEU A 154 17.88 2.60 -14.68
CA LEU A 154 16.85 2.01 -15.53
C LEU A 154 16.06 3.05 -16.33
N GLY A 155 16.17 4.34 -15.95
CA GLY A 155 15.46 5.42 -16.65
C GLY A 155 15.78 5.43 -18.15
N GLY A 156 14.76 5.44 -19.00
CA GLY A 156 14.89 5.46 -20.45
C GLY A 156 15.30 4.13 -21.12
N LEU A 157 15.53 3.04 -20.35
CA LEU A 157 15.88 1.73 -20.94
C LEU A 157 14.66 0.91 -21.39
N GLU A 158 13.45 1.30 -21.00
CA GLU A 158 12.18 0.61 -21.33
C GLU A 158 12.12 -0.87 -20.90
N ILE A 159 12.95 -1.28 -19.93
CA ILE A 159 12.98 -2.64 -19.36
C ILE A 159 12.25 -2.77 -18.04
N GLY A 160 11.65 -1.69 -17.58
CA GLY A 160 10.82 -1.63 -16.38
C GLY A 160 10.19 -0.26 -16.19
N SER A 161 9.16 -0.21 -15.38
CA SER A 161 8.49 1.02 -14.97
C SER A 161 8.16 0.96 -13.48
N TRP A 162 8.07 2.11 -12.84
CA TRP A 162 7.77 2.18 -11.42
C TRP A 162 6.94 3.40 -11.09
N MET A 163 6.17 3.27 -10.01
CA MET A 163 5.45 4.39 -9.43
C MET A 163 6.31 5.05 -8.35
N ALA A 164 6.48 6.36 -8.44
CA ALA A 164 7.07 7.17 -7.38
C ALA A 164 6.00 7.61 -6.37
N PRO A 165 5.82 6.91 -5.23
CA PRO A 165 4.73 7.17 -4.32
C PRO A 165 4.98 8.46 -3.52
N ARG A 166 3.90 9.19 -3.22
CA ARG A 166 3.94 10.37 -2.33
C ARG A 166 3.69 10.02 -0.87
N GLY A 167 3.46 8.73 -0.59
CA GLY A 167 3.18 8.23 0.75
C GLY A 167 3.09 6.70 0.79
N GLY A 168 2.78 6.17 1.97
CA GLY A 168 2.71 4.73 2.21
C GLY A 168 4.06 4.08 2.43
N TYR A 169 4.17 2.79 2.12
CA TYR A 169 5.33 1.94 2.45
C TYR A 169 5.94 1.22 1.25
N PHE A 170 5.39 1.39 0.03
CA PHE A 170 5.73 0.53 -1.08
C PHE A 170 6.02 1.31 -2.36
N ILE A 171 6.99 0.80 -3.13
CA ILE A 171 7.22 1.14 -4.52
C ILE A 171 6.79 -0.07 -5.35
N SER A 172 5.93 0.12 -6.32
CA SER A 172 5.54 -0.90 -7.29
C SER A 172 6.45 -0.78 -8.51
N PHE A 173 7.10 -1.87 -8.85
CA PHE A 173 7.94 -1.99 -10.04
C PHE A 173 7.34 -3.03 -10.97
N ASP A 174 7.18 -2.69 -12.23
CA ASP A 174 6.74 -3.58 -13.29
C ASP A 174 7.89 -3.81 -14.27
N ALA A 175 8.39 -5.05 -14.30
CA ALA A 175 9.41 -5.52 -15.23
C ALA A 175 8.78 -5.89 -16.59
N LEU A 176 9.60 -6.33 -17.54
CA LEU A 176 9.12 -6.98 -18.76
C LEU A 176 8.26 -8.19 -18.41
N ASP A 177 7.19 -8.43 -19.19
CA ASP A 177 6.27 -9.55 -18.99
C ASP A 177 7.04 -10.90 -18.94
N GLY A 178 6.79 -11.71 -17.92
CA GLY A 178 7.45 -13.00 -17.69
C GLY A 178 8.79 -12.93 -16.93
N CYS A 179 9.18 -11.77 -16.40
CA CYS A 179 10.51 -11.57 -15.80
C CYS A 179 10.52 -11.45 -14.28
N ALA A 180 9.37 -11.18 -13.61
CA ALA A 180 9.38 -10.85 -12.18
C ALA A 180 9.94 -11.98 -11.30
N LYS A 181 9.55 -13.23 -11.53
CA LYS A 181 10.05 -14.38 -10.77
C LYS A 181 11.56 -14.56 -10.94
N ALA A 182 12.04 -14.46 -12.17
CA ALA A 182 13.45 -14.60 -12.48
C ALA A 182 14.29 -13.46 -11.84
N ILE A 183 13.80 -12.22 -11.88
CA ILE A 183 14.45 -11.08 -11.22
C ILE A 183 14.54 -11.31 -9.70
N VAL A 184 13.44 -11.74 -9.07
CA VAL A 184 13.42 -12.01 -7.62
C VAL A 184 14.37 -13.17 -7.26
N ALA A 185 14.43 -14.22 -8.09
CA ALA A 185 15.36 -15.34 -7.90
C ALA A 185 16.82 -14.88 -8.05
N LYS A 186 17.14 -14.11 -9.09
CA LYS A 186 18.48 -13.56 -9.33
C LYS A 186 18.93 -12.62 -8.20
N ALA A 187 18.05 -11.76 -7.71
CA ALA A 187 18.31 -10.90 -6.57
C ALA A 187 18.60 -11.72 -5.29
N LYS A 188 17.85 -12.82 -5.06
CA LYS A 188 18.06 -13.73 -3.93
C LYS A 188 19.42 -14.44 -4.00
N GLU A 189 19.87 -14.87 -5.19
CA GLU A 189 21.23 -15.43 -5.38
C GLU A 189 22.33 -14.45 -4.96
N ALA A 190 22.12 -13.15 -5.20
CA ALA A 190 23.02 -12.08 -4.77
C ALA A 190 22.82 -11.63 -3.30
N GLY A 191 21.94 -12.31 -2.54
CA GLY A 191 21.70 -12.02 -1.13
C GLY A 191 20.59 -11.00 -0.85
N LEU A 192 19.89 -10.47 -1.87
CA LEU A 192 18.78 -9.55 -1.71
C LEU A 192 17.45 -10.31 -1.63
N ILE A 193 16.82 -10.29 -0.45
CA ILE A 193 15.52 -10.94 -0.24
C ILE A 193 14.40 -9.94 -0.50
N LEU A 194 13.61 -10.19 -1.52
CA LEU A 194 12.41 -9.42 -1.89
C LEU A 194 11.13 -10.19 -1.53
N THR A 195 10.00 -9.50 -1.55
CA THR A 195 8.69 -10.16 -1.52
C THR A 195 8.57 -11.08 -2.74
N LYS A 196 8.04 -12.30 -2.55
CA LYS A 196 7.84 -13.27 -3.63
C LYS A 196 7.03 -12.65 -4.77
N ALA A 197 7.49 -12.82 -6.01
CA ALA A 197 6.73 -12.38 -7.20
C ALA A 197 5.35 -13.04 -7.22
N GLY A 198 4.33 -12.28 -7.62
CA GLY A 198 2.94 -12.71 -7.60
C GLY A 198 2.21 -12.54 -6.25
N ALA A 199 2.93 -12.30 -5.14
CA ALA A 199 2.30 -12.15 -3.81
C ALA A 199 1.33 -10.96 -3.71
N THR A 200 1.38 -10.02 -4.64
CA THR A 200 0.51 -8.86 -4.75
C THR A 200 -0.80 -9.14 -5.50
N PHE A 201 -0.96 -10.35 -6.04
CA PHE A 201 -2.12 -10.78 -6.81
C PHE A 201 -2.91 -11.86 -6.09
N PRO A 202 -4.23 -11.98 -6.37
CA PRO A 202 -5.04 -13.07 -5.87
C PRO A 202 -4.42 -14.44 -6.21
N TYR A 203 -4.45 -15.34 -5.25
CA TYR A 203 -3.87 -16.70 -5.35
C TYR A 203 -2.36 -16.73 -5.67
N GLY A 204 -1.65 -15.61 -5.49
CA GLY A 204 -0.22 -15.51 -5.78
C GLY A 204 0.12 -15.59 -7.28
N LYS A 205 -0.84 -15.32 -8.17
CA LYS A 205 -0.68 -15.45 -9.62
C LYS A 205 -0.76 -14.08 -10.28
N ASP A 206 0.39 -13.55 -10.66
CA ASP A 206 0.47 -12.41 -11.57
C ASP A 206 0.32 -12.93 -13.01
N PRO A 207 -0.73 -12.53 -13.76
CA PRO A 207 -0.93 -13.01 -15.14
C PRO A 207 0.20 -12.64 -16.09
N LYS A 208 0.89 -11.54 -15.80
CA LYS A 208 2.00 -11.04 -16.62
C LYS A 208 3.36 -11.46 -16.09
N ASP A 209 3.45 -11.91 -14.85
CA ASP A 209 4.71 -12.16 -14.15
C ASP A 209 5.67 -10.96 -14.29
N SER A 210 5.18 -9.76 -14.00
CA SER A 210 5.90 -8.49 -14.18
C SER A 210 6.03 -7.70 -12.89
N ASN A 211 5.09 -7.82 -11.93
CA ASN A 211 5.04 -6.95 -10.77
C ASN A 211 5.93 -7.40 -9.62
N ILE A 212 6.74 -6.48 -9.11
CA ILE A 212 7.60 -6.65 -7.94
C ILE A 212 7.33 -5.52 -6.95
N ARG A 213 7.01 -5.88 -5.70
CA ARG A 213 6.82 -4.92 -4.63
C ARG A 213 8.13 -4.69 -3.88
N ILE A 214 8.58 -3.44 -3.82
CA ILE A 214 9.73 -2.99 -3.06
C ILE A 214 9.24 -2.30 -1.78
N ALA A 215 9.81 -2.68 -0.63
CA ALA A 215 9.47 -2.13 0.69
C ALA A 215 10.72 -1.55 1.38
N PRO A 216 11.08 -0.28 1.16
CA PRO A 216 12.35 0.28 1.62
C PRO A 216 12.36 0.68 3.10
N SER A 217 11.32 0.36 3.88
CA SER A 217 11.11 0.92 5.21
C SER A 217 12.11 0.42 6.28
N PHE A 218 12.62 -0.82 6.17
CA PHE A 218 13.43 -1.44 7.23
C PHE A 218 14.92 -1.10 7.16
N PRO A 219 15.67 -1.30 6.03
CA PRO A 219 17.10 -1.09 5.97
C PRO A 219 17.50 0.39 6.12
N THR A 220 18.78 0.66 6.39
CA THR A 220 19.33 2.02 6.35
C THR A 220 19.42 2.54 4.91
N PRO A 221 19.55 3.86 4.70
CA PRO A 221 19.75 4.39 3.33
C PRO A 221 20.97 3.80 2.63
N GLU A 222 22.07 3.56 3.35
CA GLU A 222 23.32 2.97 2.81
C GLU A 222 23.10 1.51 2.37
N GLU A 223 22.40 0.72 3.18
CA GLU A 223 22.01 -0.65 2.82
C GLU A 223 21.05 -0.67 1.63
N LEU A 224 20.13 0.30 1.55
CA LEU A 224 19.18 0.43 0.45
C LEU A 224 19.85 0.81 -0.86
N GLU A 225 20.90 1.62 -0.83
CA GLU A 225 21.67 1.94 -2.03
C GLU A 225 22.27 0.67 -2.64
N VAL A 226 22.94 -0.15 -1.84
CA VAL A 226 23.49 -1.43 -2.27
C VAL A 226 22.39 -2.39 -2.73
N ALA A 227 21.31 -2.50 -1.97
CA ALA A 227 20.17 -3.36 -2.32
C ALA A 227 19.51 -2.95 -3.65
N ALA A 228 19.34 -1.64 -3.88
CA ALA A 228 18.80 -1.13 -5.12
C ALA A 228 19.74 -1.38 -6.31
N GLN A 229 21.07 -1.27 -6.14
CA GLN A 229 22.07 -1.63 -7.15
C GLN A 229 21.99 -3.11 -7.52
N VAL A 230 21.89 -4.01 -6.53
CA VAL A 230 21.71 -5.45 -6.76
C VAL A 230 20.38 -5.71 -7.50
N PHE A 231 19.31 -5.01 -7.12
CA PHE A 231 18.03 -5.13 -7.78
C PHE A 231 18.10 -4.70 -9.26
N VAL A 232 18.64 -3.52 -9.57
CA VAL A 232 18.73 -3.04 -10.96
C VAL A 232 19.64 -3.91 -11.82
N LEU A 233 20.73 -4.45 -11.27
CA LEU A 233 21.56 -5.42 -11.97
C LEU A 233 20.78 -6.71 -12.28
N SER A 234 19.99 -7.20 -11.34
CA SER A 234 19.12 -8.37 -11.58
C SER A 234 18.08 -8.09 -12.67
N VAL A 235 17.47 -6.89 -12.67
CA VAL A 235 16.56 -6.45 -13.73
C VAL A 235 17.25 -6.44 -15.08
N LYS A 236 18.43 -5.80 -15.18
CA LYS A 236 19.21 -5.71 -16.44
C LYS A 236 19.56 -7.08 -16.99
N LEU A 237 20.11 -7.97 -16.15
CA LEU A 237 20.50 -9.33 -16.57
C LEU A 237 19.32 -10.11 -17.12
N VAL A 238 18.22 -10.21 -16.35
CA VAL A 238 17.03 -10.97 -16.78
C VAL A 238 16.40 -10.35 -18.03
N SER A 239 16.40 -9.03 -18.14
CA SER A 239 15.87 -8.34 -19.32
C SER A 239 16.71 -8.61 -20.57
N ILE A 240 18.04 -8.67 -20.45
CA ILE A 240 18.94 -9.05 -21.55
C ILE A 240 18.64 -10.47 -22.01
N ASP A 241 18.57 -11.43 -21.08
CA ASP A 241 18.24 -12.84 -21.38
C ASP A 241 16.89 -12.93 -22.11
N LYS A 242 15.90 -12.19 -21.65
CA LYS A 242 14.58 -12.13 -22.29
C LYS A 242 14.61 -11.55 -23.68
N ILE A 243 15.34 -10.46 -23.91
CA ILE A 243 15.44 -9.77 -25.21
C ILE A 243 16.21 -10.63 -26.22
N LEU A 244 17.26 -11.33 -25.77
CA LEU A 244 18.03 -12.23 -26.60
C LEU A 244 17.29 -13.53 -26.91
N GLY A 245 16.10 -13.77 -26.32
CA GLY A 245 15.31 -14.98 -26.53
C GLY A 245 15.82 -16.19 -25.78
N GLU A 246 16.73 -16.04 -24.83
CA GLU A 246 17.18 -17.10 -23.95
C GLU A 246 16.05 -17.48 -22.98
N LYS A 247 15.85 -18.80 -22.74
CA LYS A 247 14.88 -19.26 -21.77
C LYS A 247 15.33 -18.87 -20.37
N VAL A 248 14.55 -18.07 -19.68
CA VAL A 248 14.75 -17.77 -18.27
C VAL A 248 14.29 -19.00 -17.48
N GLU A 249 15.21 -19.86 -17.08
CA GLU A 249 14.93 -21.01 -16.22
C GLU A 249 14.75 -20.51 -14.78
N VAL A 250 13.58 -20.77 -14.23
CA VAL A 250 13.29 -20.55 -12.80
C VAL A 250 13.21 -21.93 -12.15
N GLU A 251 14.21 -22.30 -11.35
CA GLU A 251 14.09 -23.43 -10.44
C GLU A 251 12.98 -23.12 -9.41
N GLU A 252 11.94 -23.98 -9.39
CA GLU A 252 10.92 -23.92 -8.35
C GLU A 252 11.54 -24.36 -7.02
N ALA A 253 11.65 -23.43 -6.06
CA ALA A 253 12.11 -23.66 -4.69
C ALA A 253 10.94 -23.65 -3.71
#